data_9eed1901280e1312a5306e91a3647473
#
_entry.id   9eed1901280e1312a5306e91a3647473
#
_cell.length_a   1.000
_cell.length_b   1.000
_cell.length_c   1.000
_cell.angle_alpha   90.00
_cell.angle_beta   90.00
_cell.angle_gamma   90.00
#
_symmetry.space_group_name_H-M   'P 1'
#
loop_
_entity.id
_entity.type
_entity.pdbx_description
1 polymer ?
#
loop_
_entity_poly.entity_id
_entity_poly.type
_entity_poly.pdbx_seq_one_letter_code
_entity_poly.pdbx_strand_id
1 'polypeptide(L)'
;LYLSWVPAPLSILFLVLTLLVDGIDGTVALLSGKVSKNGAILDAFIDRLVEAAWAYGLILMGASWKLVAVGWLAAFVQEYMRARAAGLGQSEVGIVTIAERPVRATVIFIALVAIAFGIADQKVIATVAAAIWSAMQVIALVTLFLSLRSRLTQSQR
;
A
#
# COMPACT_ATOMS: atom_id res chain seq x y z
N LEU A 1 5.82 -20.39 6.57
CA LEU A 1 5.82 -20.37 8.03
C LEU A 1 5.02 -19.13 8.44
N TYR A 2 3.97 -19.26 8.56
CA TYR A 2 2.69 -19.13 9.06
C TYR A 2 2.56 -18.08 10.18
N LEU A 3 1.87 -17.03 9.86
CA LEU A 3 1.17 -16.22 10.85
C LEU A 3 0.17 -17.03 11.72
N SER A 4 0.08 -18.36 11.56
CA SER A 4 -0.65 -19.24 12.48
C SER A 4 -0.08 -19.26 13.89
N TRP A 5 1.18 -18.86 14.04
CA TRP A 5 1.80 -18.68 15.34
C TRP A 5 1.50 -17.30 15.95
N VAL A 6 1.03 -16.36 15.13
CA VAL A 6 0.60 -15.04 15.59
C VAL A 6 -0.92 -15.02 15.51
N PRO A 7 -1.62 -14.99 16.64
CA PRO A 7 -3.09 -14.90 16.66
C PRO A 7 -3.56 -13.69 15.83
N ALA A 8 -4.64 -13.84 15.06
CA ALA A 8 -5.18 -12.75 14.26
C ALA A 8 -5.37 -11.44 15.03
N PRO A 9 -5.81 -11.42 16.29
CA PRO A 9 -5.87 -10.20 17.11
C PRO A 9 -4.53 -9.49 17.27
N LEU A 10 -3.45 -10.26 17.41
CA LEU A 10 -2.10 -9.67 17.53
C LEU A 10 -1.63 -9.10 16.19
N SER A 11 -1.94 -9.74 15.07
CA SER A 11 -1.67 -9.20 13.73
C SER A 11 -2.44 -7.90 13.47
N ILE A 12 -3.69 -7.82 13.91
CA ILE A 12 -4.51 -6.60 13.85
C ILE A 12 -3.86 -5.50 14.69
N LEU A 13 -3.46 -5.80 15.91
CA LEU A 13 -2.80 -4.84 16.80
C LEU A 13 -1.53 -4.27 16.16
N PHE A 14 -0.67 -5.14 15.61
CA PHE A 14 0.55 -4.68 14.92
C PHE A 14 0.24 -3.82 13.70
N LEU A 15 -0.76 -4.18 12.90
CA LEU A 15 -1.18 -3.37 11.75
C LEU A 15 -1.64 -1.98 12.18
N VAL A 16 -2.50 -1.91 13.20
CA VAL A 16 -3.00 -0.63 13.74
C VAL A 16 -1.87 0.21 14.30
N LEU A 17 -0.96 -0.40 15.09
CA LEU A 17 0.19 0.31 15.63
C LEU A 17 1.10 0.85 14.53
N THR A 18 1.37 0.08 13.48
CA THR A 18 2.18 0.54 12.35
C THR A 18 1.56 1.75 11.66
N LEU A 19 0.24 1.74 11.43
CA LEU A 19 -0.47 2.87 10.82
C LEU A 19 -0.52 4.11 11.72
N LEU A 20 -0.66 3.92 13.04
CA LEU A 20 -0.64 5.01 14.01
C LEU A 20 0.73 5.67 14.08
N VAL A 21 1.80 4.87 14.18
CA VAL A 21 3.18 5.39 14.21
C VAL A 21 3.48 6.20 12.96
N ASP A 22 3.15 5.67 11.78
CA ASP A 22 3.31 6.34 10.50
C ASP A 22 2.57 7.69 10.43
N GLY A 23 1.31 7.73 10.88
CA GLY A 23 0.53 8.97 10.94
C GLY A 23 1.09 10.00 11.93
N ILE A 24 1.63 9.55 13.06
CA ILE A 24 2.22 10.42 14.08
C ILE A 24 3.56 10.99 13.59
N ASP A 25 4.44 10.17 13.03
CA ASP A 25 5.76 10.59 12.58
C ASP A 25 5.67 11.67 11.49
N GLY A 26 4.79 11.51 10.52
CA GLY A 26 4.52 12.52 9.50
C GLY A 26 3.99 13.83 10.08
N THR A 27 3.05 13.75 11.02
CA THR A 27 2.46 14.92 11.68
C THR A 27 3.48 15.65 12.56
N VAL A 28 4.28 14.92 13.33
CA VAL A 28 5.33 15.48 14.18
C VAL A 28 6.42 16.15 13.34
N ALA A 29 6.83 15.55 12.21
CA ALA A 29 7.80 16.14 11.31
C ALA A 29 7.31 17.49 10.73
N LEU A 30 6.03 17.56 10.34
CA LEU A 30 5.40 18.79 9.86
C LEU A 30 5.32 19.87 10.93
N LEU A 31 4.82 19.55 12.12
CA LEU A 31 4.63 20.50 13.23
C LEU A 31 5.95 21.00 13.80
N SER A 32 6.98 20.16 13.82
CA SER A 32 8.31 20.52 14.35
C SER A 32 9.20 21.25 13.33
N GLY A 33 8.77 21.39 12.08
CA GLY A 33 9.59 21.97 10.99
C GLY A 33 10.84 21.15 10.66
N LYS A 34 10.92 19.92 11.12
CA LYS A 34 12.08 19.01 10.94
C LYS A 34 11.94 18.05 9.76
N VAL A 35 11.20 18.48 8.74
CA VAL A 35 11.10 17.70 7.50
C VAL A 35 12.49 17.66 6.84
N SER A 36 13.09 16.48 6.76
CA SER A 36 14.40 16.28 6.13
C SER A 36 14.28 15.44 4.87
N LYS A 37 15.13 15.72 3.89
CA LYS A 37 15.19 14.91 2.65
C LYS A 37 15.54 13.45 2.94
N ASN A 38 16.42 13.21 3.91
CA ASN A 38 16.80 11.85 4.32
C ASN A 38 15.63 11.14 5.00
N GLY A 39 14.85 11.85 5.83
CA GLY A 39 13.63 11.30 6.46
C GLY A 39 12.62 10.86 5.41
N ALA A 40 12.35 11.69 4.39
CA ALA A 40 11.43 11.35 3.33
C ALA A 40 11.86 10.13 2.49
N ILE A 41 13.18 9.96 2.26
CA ILE A 41 13.69 8.76 1.57
C ILE A 41 13.53 7.52 2.45
N LEU A 42 13.85 7.63 3.75
CA LEU A 42 13.71 6.52 4.69
C LEU A 42 12.25 6.09 4.83
N ASP A 43 11.34 7.05 4.97
CA ASP A 43 9.91 6.82 5.04
C ASP A 43 9.41 6.06 3.79
N ALA A 44 9.74 6.55 2.60
CA ALA A 44 9.39 5.87 1.35
C ALA A 44 9.95 4.44 1.26
N PHE A 45 11.13 4.19 1.80
CA PHE A 45 11.73 2.85 1.86
C PHE A 45 10.99 1.93 2.83
N ILE A 46 10.75 2.41 4.05
CA ILE A 46 10.01 1.65 5.08
C ILE A 46 8.60 1.31 4.59
N ASP A 47 7.94 2.22 3.92
CA ASP A 47 6.63 1.99 3.30
C ASP A 47 6.63 0.80 2.36
N ARG A 48 7.65 0.69 1.52
CA ARG A 48 7.78 -0.45 0.60
C ARG A 48 8.01 -1.77 1.32
N LEU A 49 8.79 -1.76 2.41
CA LEU A 49 9.00 -2.95 3.23
C LEU A 49 7.70 -3.39 3.93
N VAL A 50 6.94 -2.45 4.48
CA VAL A 50 5.66 -2.74 5.12
C VAL A 50 4.65 -3.32 4.13
N GLU A 51 4.55 -2.75 2.92
CA GLU A 51 3.67 -3.30 1.87
C GLU A 51 4.12 -4.68 1.40
N ALA A 52 5.42 -4.92 1.28
CA ALA A 52 5.94 -6.25 0.98
C ALA A 52 5.59 -7.25 2.08
N ALA A 53 5.63 -6.83 3.35
CA ALA A 53 5.21 -7.66 4.48
C ALA A 53 3.71 -7.99 4.43
N TRP A 54 2.84 -7.03 4.07
CA TRP A 54 1.41 -7.29 3.87
C TRP A 54 1.16 -8.28 2.73
N ALA A 55 1.83 -8.08 1.58
CA ALA A 55 1.76 -8.99 0.44
C ALA A 55 2.18 -10.41 0.83
N TYR A 56 3.30 -10.53 1.53
CA TYR A 56 3.78 -11.82 2.05
C TYR A 56 2.80 -12.44 3.04
N GLY A 57 2.20 -11.64 3.92
CA GLY A 57 1.16 -12.08 4.84
C GLY A 57 -0.04 -12.72 4.13
N LEU A 58 -0.54 -12.11 3.04
CA LEU A 58 -1.62 -12.69 2.24
C LEU A 58 -1.24 -14.06 1.65
N ILE A 59 0.01 -14.21 1.18
CA ILE A 59 0.50 -15.49 0.66
C ILE A 59 0.53 -16.55 1.77
N LEU A 60 1.03 -16.18 2.96
CA LEU A 60 1.07 -17.08 4.11
C LEU A 60 -0.33 -17.50 4.59
N MET A 61 -1.32 -16.62 4.45
CA MET A 61 -2.71 -16.93 4.73
C MET A 61 -3.39 -17.81 3.65
N GLY A 62 -2.69 -18.10 2.55
CA GLY A 62 -3.13 -19.04 1.52
C GLY A 62 -3.55 -18.42 0.19
N ALA A 63 -3.41 -17.10 0.01
CA ALA A 63 -3.65 -16.46 -1.28
C ALA A 63 -2.61 -16.90 -2.33
N SER A 64 -3.02 -16.91 -3.61
CA SER A 64 -2.10 -17.21 -4.71
C SER A 64 -0.98 -16.15 -4.80
N TRP A 65 0.27 -16.59 -4.75
CA TRP A 65 1.42 -15.70 -4.88
C TRP A 65 1.42 -14.91 -6.21
N LYS A 66 0.91 -15.51 -7.30
CA LYS A 66 0.81 -14.84 -8.60
C LYS A 66 -0.15 -13.65 -8.53
N LEU A 67 -1.29 -13.83 -7.88
CA LEU A 67 -2.28 -12.78 -7.69
C LEU A 67 -1.71 -11.64 -6.83
N VAL A 68 -1.10 -11.98 -5.70
CA VAL A 68 -0.48 -11.00 -4.79
C VAL A 68 0.66 -10.25 -5.48
N ALA A 69 1.50 -10.94 -6.26
CA ALA A 69 2.59 -10.35 -7.00
C ALA A 69 2.11 -9.28 -8.01
N VAL A 70 0.99 -9.52 -8.70
CA VAL A 70 0.39 -8.53 -9.61
C VAL A 70 0.02 -7.25 -8.86
N GLY A 71 -0.65 -7.37 -7.72
CA GLY A 71 -1.04 -6.21 -6.90
C GLY A 71 0.17 -5.47 -6.34
N TRP A 72 1.12 -6.20 -5.76
CA TRP A 72 2.33 -5.60 -5.19
C TRP A 72 3.19 -4.90 -6.24
N LEU A 73 3.39 -5.54 -7.41
CA LEU A 73 4.14 -4.93 -8.51
C LEU A 73 3.45 -3.68 -9.04
N ALA A 74 2.12 -3.70 -9.19
CA ALA A 74 1.36 -2.53 -9.61
C ALA A 74 1.50 -1.38 -8.61
N ALA A 75 1.46 -1.64 -7.30
CA ALA A 75 1.70 -0.65 -6.26
C ALA A 75 3.13 -0.07 -6.36
N PHE A 76 4.12 -0.91 -6.51
CA PHE A 76 5.52 -0.50 -6.64
C PHE A 76 5.74 0.40 -7.88
N VAL A 77 5.19 0.01 -9.03
CA VAL A 77 5.28 0.80 -10.27
C VAL A 77 4.58 2.15 -10.13
N GLN A 78 3.44 2.23 -9.44
CA GLN A 78 2.76 3.50 -9.17
C GLN A 78 3.68 4.47 -8.43
N GLU A 79 4.30 4.03 -7.35
CA GLU A 79 5.18 4.89 -6.56
C GLU A 79 6.45 5.28 -7.33
N TYR A 80 7.01 4.35 -8.10
CA TYR A 80 8.10 4.67 -9.00
C TYR A 80 7.71 5.75 -10.02
N MET A 81 6.53 5.65 -10.63
CA MET A 81 6.03 6.63 -11.58
C MET A 81 5.81 7.99 -10.93
N ARG A 82 5.24 8.04 -9.71
CA ARG A 82 5.08 9.28 -8.93
C ARG A 82 6.41 9.93 -8.62
N ALA A 83 7.37 9.17 -8.11
CA ALA A 83 8.71 9.66 -7.81
C ALA A 83 9.43 10.17 -9.07
N ARG A 84 9.27 9.47 -10.19
CA ARG A 84 9.85 9.87 -11.47
C ARG A 84 9.23 11.15 -12.02
N ALA A 85 7.90 11.28 -11.95
CA ALA A 85 7.17 12.48 -12.36
C ALA A 85 7.58 13.69 -11.52
N ALA A 86 7.70 13.54 -10.20
CA ALA A 86 8.19 14.58 -9.30
C ALA A 86 9.62 15.02 -9.66
N GLY A 87 10.52 14.08 -9.99
CA GLY A 87 11.88 14.37 -10.46
C GLY A 87 11.94 15.09 -11.81
N LEU A 88 10.86 15.06 -12.59
CA LEU A 88 10.69 15.81 -13.85
C LEU A 88 10.00 17.19 -13.64
N GLY A 89 9.85 17.64 -12.40
CA GLY A 89 9.24 18.91 -12.07
C GLY A 89 7.70 18.88 -11.99
N GLN A 90 7.09 17.71 -12.12
CA GLN A 90 5.65 17.52 -11.93
C GLN A 90 5.33 17.34 -10.44
N SER A 91 5.68 18.34 -9.61
CA SER A 91 5.55 18.28 -8.15
C SER A 91 4.09 18.26 -7.67
N GLU A 92 3.15 18.67 -8.49
CA GLU A 92 1.71 18.61 -8.19
C GLU A 92 1.08 17.30 -8.66
N VAL A 93 1.67 16.16 -8.33
CA VAL A 93 1.02 14.87 -8.58
C VAL A 93 0.01 14.59 -7.46
N GLY A 94 -0.89 15.54 -7.21
CA GLY A 94 -2.09 15.35 -6.40
C GLY A 94 -3.13 14.47 -7.09
N ILE A 95 -2.69 13.44 -7.85
CA ILE A 95 -3.60 12.44 -8.38
C ILE A 95 -3.85 11.45 -7.26
N VAL A 96 -4.90 11.72 -6.48
CA VAL A 96 -5.41 10.77 -5.51
C VAL A 96 -6.01 9.59 -6.28
N THR A 97 -5.49 8.41 -6.03
CA THR A 97 -6.00 7.17 -6.63
C THR A 97 -6.84 6.39 -5.61
N ILE A 98 -7.66 5.47 -6.09
CA ILE A 98 -8.49 4.60 -5.21
C ILE A 98 -7.64 3.65 -4.35
N ALA A 99 -6.37 3.51 -4.63
CA ALA A 99 -5.46 2.58 -3.97
C ALA A 99 -4.38 3.29 -3.15
N GLU A 100 -4.73 4.40 -2.52
CA GLU A 100 -3.85 5.07 -1.55
C GLU A 100 -3.52 4.15 -0.36
N ARG A 101 -2.39 4.39 0.30
CA ARG A 101 -1.89 3.53 1.38
C ARG A 101 -2.91 3.23 2.48
N PRO A 102 -3.70 4.20 3.00
CA PRO A 102 -4.74 3.90 3.99
C PRO A 102 -5.80 2.91 3.48
N VAL A 103 -6.20 3.03 2.21
CA VAL A 103 -7.19 2.13 1.60
C VAL A 103 -6.61 0.72 1.44
N ARG A 104 -5.34 0.61 1.03
CA ARG A 104 -4.63 -0.67 0.97
C ARG A 104 -4.58 -1.36 2.33
N ALA A 105 -4.22 -0.63 3.37
CA ALA A 105 -4.19 -1.13 4.75
C ALA A 105 -5.58 -1.56 5.24
N THR A 106 -6.64 -0.83 4.86
CA THR A 106 -8.02 -1.18 5.22
C THR A 106 -8.43 -2.54 4.66
N VAL A 107 -8.04 -2.88 3.43
CA VAL A 107 -8.31 -4.21 2.84
C VAL A 107 -7.67 -5.32 3.69
N ILE A 108 -6.42 -5.14 4.11
CA ILE A 108 -5.71 -6.10 4.97
C ILE A 108 -6.37 -6.18 6.35
N PHE A 109 -6.73 -5.03 6.93
CA PHE A 109 -7.41 -4.95 8.22
C PHE A 109 -8.73 -5.73 8.22
N ILE A 110 -9.58 -5.49 7.21
CA ILE A 110 -10.87 -6.18 7.08
C ILE A 110 -10.65 -7.69 6.93
N ALA A 111 -9.66 -8.12 6.14
CA ALA A 111 -9.33 -9.53 5.99
C ALA A 111 -8.92 -10.17 7.33
N LEU A 112 -8.06 -9.52 8.11
CA LEU A 112 -7.63 -10.00 9.42
C LEU A 112 -8.80 -10.07 10.41
N VAL A 113 -9.67 -9.06 10.42
CA VAL A 113 -10.88 -9.06 11.24
C VAL A 113 -11.80 -10.21 10.86
N ALA A 114 -12.06 -10.42 9.57
CA ALA A 114 -12.89 -11.51 9.08
C ALA A 114 -12.33 -12.89 9.48
N ILE A 115 -11.00 -13.06 9.44
CA ILE A 115 -10.32 -14.27 9.91
C ILE A 115 -10.48 -14.43 11.43
N ALA A 116 -10.28 -13.35 12.20
CA ALA A 116 -10.38 -13.38 13.66
C ALA A 116 -11.78 -13.78 14.14
N PHE A 117 -12.82 -13.38 13.42
CA PHE A 117 -14.21 -13.74 13.71
C PHE A 117 -14.67 -15.07 13.07
N GLY A 118 -13.79 -15.76 12.33
CA GLY A 118 -14.13 -17.02 11.69
C GLY A 118 -15.26 -16.94 10.66
N ILE A 119 -15.38 -15.79 9.97
CA ILE A 119 -16.48 -15.54 9.02
C ILE A 119 -16.47 -16.53 7.86
N ALA A 120 -15.28 -16.96 7.41
CA ALA A 120 -15.08 -17.97 6.39
C ALA A 120 -13.68 -18.61 6.54
N ASP A 121 -13.38 -19.60 5.69
CA ASP A 121 -12.04 -20.19 5.63
C ASP A 121 -10.98 -19.13 5.36
N GLN A 122 -9.87 -19.20 6.09
CA GLN A 122 -8.77 -18.23 6.01
C GLN A 122 -8.24 -18.07 4.59
N LYS A 123 -8.09 -19.16 3.83
CA LYS A 123 -7.61 -19.12 2.45
C LYS A 123 -8.60 -18.41 1.53
N VAL A 124 -9.90 -18.59 1.75
CA VAL A 124 -10.95 -17.90 0.99
C VAL A 124 -10.85 -16.40 1.25
N ILE A 125 -10.81 -15.99 2.53
CA ILE A 125 -10.70 -14.58 2.92
C ILE A 125 -9.43 -13.96 2.33
N ALA A 126 -8.28 -14.61 2.48
CA ALA A 126 -7.00 -14.13 1.95
C ALA A 126 -7.01 -14.00 0.43
N THR A 127 -7.64 -14.95 -0.28
CA THR A 127 -7.74 -14.91 -1.75
C THR A 127 -8.64 -13.77 -2.22
N VAL A 128 -9.78 -13.54 -1.57
CA VAL A 128 -10.69 -12.42 -1.86
C VAL A 128 -10.00 -11.09 -1.58
N ALA A 129 -9.35 -10.96 -0.45
CA ALA A 129 -8.60 -9.75 -0.09
C ALA A 129 -7.49 -9.46 -1.12
N ALA A 130 -6.71 -10.48 -1.52
CA ALA A 130 -5.69 -10.34 -2.54
C ALA A 130 -6.26 -9.95 -3.91
N ALA A 131 -7.43 -10.48 -4.29
CA ALA A 131 -8.10 -10.13 -5.54
C ALA A 131 -8.56 -8.66 -5.52
N ILE A 132 -9.21 -8.23 -4.45
CA ILE A 132 -9.66 -6.83 -4.29
C ILE A 132 -8.44 -5.90 -4.31
N TRP A 133 -7.43 -6.21 -3.50
CA TRP A 133 -6.21 -5.41 -3.40
C TRP A 133 -5.52 -5.29 -4.76
N SER A 134 -5.34 -6.39 -5.49
CA SER A 134 -4.68 -6.41 -6.81
C SER A 134 -5.48 -5.67 -7.87
N ALA A 135 -6.81 -5.85 -7.91
CA ALA A 135 -7.68 -5.13 -8.82
C ALA A 135 -7.59 -3.61 -8.60
N MET A 136 -7.66 -3.16 -7.34
CA MET A 136 -7.53 -1.75 -7.00
C MET A 136 -6.18 -1.17 -7.43
N GLN A 137 -5.09 -1.92 -7.23
CA GLN A 137 -3.75 -1.47 -7.62
C GLN A 137 -3.60 -1.36 -9.14
N VAL A 138 -4.13 -2.31 -9.90
CA VAL A 138 -4.09 -2.25 -11.37
C VAL A 138 -4.91 -1.08 -11.89
N ILE A 139 -6.13 -0.86 -11.36
CA ILE A 139 -6.98 0.28 -11.74
C ILE A 139 -6.26 1.59 -11.42
N ALA A 140 -5.68 1.72 -10.24
CA ALA A 140 -4.95 2.91 -9.81
C ALA A 140 -3.71 3.16 -10.68
N LEU A 141 -2.96 2.12 -11.04
CA LEU A 141 -1.82 2.22 -11.95
C LEU A 141 -2.23 2.76 -13.32
N VAL A 142 -3.30 2.19 -13.91
CA VAL A 142 -3.82 2.65 -15.20
C VAL A 142 -4.28 4.10 -15.13
N THR A 143 -5.03 4.46 -14.08
CA THR A 143 -5.50 5.83 -13.86
C THR A 143 -4.33 6.82 -13.74
N LEU A 144 -3.32 6.47 -12.94
CA LEU A 144 -2.11 7.29 -12.78
C LEU A 144 -1.37 7.45 -14.11
N PHE A 145 -1.17 6.37 -14.86
CA PHE A 145 -0.48 6.39 -16.15
C PHE A 145 -1.18 7.32 -17.15
N LEU A 146 -2.49 7.18 -17.29
CA LEU A 146 -3.28 8.01 -18.22
C LEU A 146 -3.24 9.49 -17.82
N SER A 147 -3.33 9.78 -16.52
CA SER A 147 -3.27 11.13 -16.00
C SER A 147 -1.90 11.78 -16.22
N LEU A 148 -0.81 11.05 -15.94
CA LEU A 148 0.54 11.55 -16.19
C LEU A 148 0.79 11.80 -17.69
N ARG A 149 0.36 10.87 -18.54
CA ARG A 149 0.49 11.03 -19.99
C ARG A 149 -0.21 12.28 -20.50
N SER A 150 -1.44 12.57 -20.06
CA SER A 150 -2.19 13.75 -20.49
C SER A 150 -1.51 15.06 -20.06
N ARG A 151 -0.98 15.12 -18.82
CA ARG A 151 -0.28 16.30 -18.31
C ARG A 151 1.04 16.57 -19.05
N LEU A 152 1.84 15.54 -19.30
CA LEU A 152 3.10 15.69 -20.03
C LEU A 152 2.88 16.16 -21.47
N THR A 153 1.81 15.72 -22.14
CA THR A 153 1.47 16.18 -23.48
C THR A 153 1.03 17.65 -23.51
N GLN A 154 0.39 18.14 -22.45
CA GLN A 154 -0.02 19.55 -22.33
C GLN A 154 1.17 20.47 -22.02
N SER A 155 2.15 20.00 -21.24
CA SER A 155 3.34 20.79 -20.89
C SER A 155 4.34 20.96 -22.06
N GLN A 156 4.17 20.21 -23.14
CA GLN A 156 5.02 20.30 -24.34
C GLN A 156 4.43 21.21 -25.43
N ARG A 157 3.25 21.76 -25.23
CA ARG A 157 2.59 22.74 -26.10
C ARG A 157 2.70 24.15 -25.55
#